data_d515f3ab895d45bedcaccf34cb680ea1
#
_entry.id   d515f3ab895d45bedcaccf34cb680ea1
#
_cell.length_a   1.000
_cell.length_b   1.000
_cell.length_c   1.000
_cell.angle_alpha   90.00
_cell.angle_beta   90.00
_cell.angle_gamma   90.00
#
_symmetry.space_group_name_H-M   'P 1'
#
loop_
_entity.id
_entity.type
_entity.pdbx_description
1 polymer ?
#
loop_
_entity_poly.entity_id
_entity_poly.type
_entity_poly.pdbx_seq_one_letter_code
_entity_poly.pdbx_strand_id
1 'polypeptide(L)'
;MAKALISIDYTEDFVADHGKLTAGAPAQAISDAIYRVTQKAFDRGDYIFFTIDAHEENDVFHPESKLFPPHNIIGTSGRNLFGKLAEFYQEHADDSRVFWMDKRHYSAFSGTDLDIRLRERGVDTVILTGVLTDICVLHTAIDAYNLGYQIEVVKPAVASIWPENHAFALGHFKNTLGAKLLDENLLEITE
;
A
#
# COMPACT_ATOMS: atom_id res chain seq x y z
N MET A 1 17.28 13.07 2.59
CA MET A 1 16.59 12.66 1.35
C MET A 1 15.13 12.46 1.69
N ALA A 2 14.22 12.90 0.83
CA ALA A 2 12.79 12.80 1.13
C ALA A 2 12.29 11.36 0.94
N LYS A 3 11.41 10.92 1.83
CA LYS A 3 10.76 9.60 1.76
C LYS A 3 9.27 9.75 1.54
N ALA A 4 8.68 8.71 0.99
CA ALA A 4 7.22 8.58 0.91
C ALA A 4 6.79 7.19 1.40
N LEU A 5 5.78 7.14 2.26
CA LEU A 5 5.08 5.92 2.60
C LEU A 5 3.94 5.73 1.60
N ILE A 6 3.89 4.56 1.00
CA ILE A 6 2.84 4.14 0.09
C ILE A 6 2.03 3.04 0.79
N SER A 7 0.83 3.38 1.23
CA SER A 7 -0.13 2.45 1.81
C SER A 7 -1.03 1.90 0.71
N ILE A 8 -0.92 0.61 0.45
CA ILE A 8 -1.49 -0.04 -0.71
C ILE A 8 -2.73 -0.84 -0.31
N ASP A 9 -3.88 -0.49 -0.85
CA ASP A 9 -5.13 -1.26 -0.84
C ASP A 9 -5.65 -1.70 0.55
N TYR A 10 -5.35 -0.97 1.62
CA TYR A 10 -5.83 -1.32 2.94
C TYR A 10 -7.27 -0.81 3.17
N THR A 11 -8.21 -1.41 2.46
CA THR A 11 -9.61 -0.98 2.35
C THR A 11 -10.59 -1.95 3.01
N GLU A 12 -11.85 -1.49 3.17
CA GLU A 12 -12.94 -2.32 3.69
C GLU A 12 -13.12 -3.61 2.88
N ASP A 13 -13.09 -3.53 1.54
CA ASP A 13 -13.27 -4.70 0.69
C ASP A 13 -12.15 -5.74 0.83
N PHE A 14 -10.92 -5.32 1.15
CA PHE A 14 -9.80 -6.23 1.31
C PHE A 14 -9.55 -6.69 2.76
N VAL A 15 -10.11 -6.00 3.77
CA VAL A 15 -9.75 -6.25 5.17
C VAL A 15 -10.94 -6.64 6.04
N ALA A 16 -12.12 -6.04 5.86
CA ALA A 16 -13.29 -6.30 6.68
C ALA A 16 -13.85 -7.71 6.46
N ASP A 17 -14.47 -8.31 7.48
CA ASP A 17 -15.10 -9.63 7.37
C ASP A 17 -16.15 -9.70 6.26
N HIS A 18 -16.85 -8.59 6.02
CA HIS A 18 -17.87 -8.46 4.98
C HIS A 18 -17.33 -7.92 3.64
N GLY A 19 -16.03 -7.69 3.56
CA GLY A 19 -15.36 -7.19 2.36
C GLY A 19 -15.52 -8.12 1.15
N LYS A 20 -15.69 -7.55 -0.03
CA LYS A 20 -16.00 -8.30 -1.26
C LYS A 20 -14.88 -9.22 -1.72
N LEU A 21 -13.64 -8.91 -1.36
CA LEU A 21 -12.46 -9.71 -1.65
C LEU A 21 -11.53 -9.72 -0.42
N THR A 22 -12.11 -10.05 0.74
CA THR A 22 -11.39 -9.96 2.01
C THR A 22 -10.23 -10.95 2.11
N ALA A 23 -9.10 -10.46 2.58
CA ALA A 23 -7.95 -11.27 3.01
C ALA A 23 -8.10 -11.76 4.47
N GLY A 24 -9.16 -11.33 5.17
CA GLY A 24 -9.54 -11.81 6.50
C GLY A 24 -8.50 -11.56 7.59
N ALA A 25 -8.39 -12.54 8.49
CA ALA A 25 -7.55 -12.42 9.68
C ALA A 25 -6.09 -11.98 9.44
N PRO A 26 -5.37 -12.45 8.41
CA PRO A 26 -4.02 -11.94 8.13
C PRO A 26 -3.97 -10.43 7.88
N ALA A 27 -4.91 -9.88 7.10
CA ALA A 27 -4.98 -8.44 6.84
C ALA A 27 -5.42 -7.65 8.08
N GLN A 28 -6.37 -8.18 8.85
CA GLN A 28 -6.83 -7.54 10.09
C GLN A 28 -5.73 -7.48 11.15
N ALA A 29 -4.87 -8.50 11.22
CA ALA A 29 -3.79 -8.59 12.19
C ALA A 29 -2.75 -7.46 12.08
N ILE A 30 -2.59 -6.85 10.90
CA ILE A 30 -1.64 -5.75 10.68
C ILE A 30 -2.24 -4.37 10.96
N SER A 31 -3.52 -4.26 11.35
CA SER A 31 -4.25 -2.99 11.45
C SER A 31 -3.55 -1.97 12.37
N ASP A 32 -3.13 -2.40 13.55
CA ASP A 32 -2.42 -1.49 14.47
C ASP A 32 -1.03 -1.13 13.96
N ALA A 33 -0.32 -2.07 13.35
CA ALA A 33 1.03 -1.82 12.85
C ALA A 33 1.02 -0.84 11.67
N ILE A 34 0.11 -1.03 10.70
CA ILE A 34 0.03 -0.14 9.53
C ILE A 34 -0.34 1.30 9.94
N TYR A 35 -1.25 1.46 10.91
CA TYR A 35 -1.59 2.76 11.47
C TYR A 35 -0.37 3.42 12.13
N ARG A 36 0.30 2.72 13.07
CA ARG A 36 1.47 3.27 13.78
C ARG A 36 2.61 3.65 12.84
N VAL A 37 2.85 2.83 11.83
CA VAL A 37 3.89 3.09 10.82
C VAL A 37 3.54 4.32 9.98
N THR A 38 2.28 4.47 9.58
CA THR A 38 1.81 5.64 8.83
C THR A 38 1.92 6.91 9.68
N GLN A 39 1.50 6.86 10.94
CA GLN A 39 1.62 7.99 11.86
C GLN A 39 3.10 8.40 12.06
N LYS A 40 3.99 7.43 12.34
CA LYS A 40 5.43 7.72 12.50
C LYS A 40 6.05 8.33 11.25
N ALA A 41 5.69 7.84 10.06
CA ALA A 41 6.18 8.40 8.80
C ALA A 41 5.70 9.85 8.62
N PHE A 42 4.42 10.12 8.91
CA PHE A 42 3.85 11.46 8.86
C PHE A 42 4.51 12.43 9.85
N ASP A 43 4.71 12.01 11.10
CA ASP A 43 5.35 12.80 12.17
C ASP A 43 6.81 13.12 11.82
N ARG A 44 7.50 12.23 11.13
CA ARG A 44 8.87 12.44 10.61
C ARG A 44 8.92 13.43 9.44
N GLY A 45 7.78 13.77 8.84
CA GLY A 45 7.69 14.69 7.70
C GLY A 45 7.71 14.01 6.33
N ASP A 46 7.52 12.70 6.28
CA ASP A 46 7.42 11.96 5.02
C ASP A 46 6.09 12.27 4.31
N TYR A 47 6.07 12.05 3.00
CA TYR A 47 4.83 12.06 2.21
C TYR A 47 4.07 10.75 2.38
N ILE A 48 2.74 10.82 2.43
CA ILE A 48 1.86 9.66 2.59
C ILE A 48 0.98 9.52 1.36
N PHE A 49 1.06 8.39 0.69
CA PHE A 49 0.22 8.06 -0.46
C PHE A 49 -0.66 6.85 -0.15
N PHE A 50 -1.97 7.05 -0.16
CA PHE A 50 -2.94 5.96 -0.14
C PHE A 50 -3.27 5.60 -1.59
N THR A 51 -2.75 4.48 -2.06
CA THR A 51 -2.95 4.00 -3.43
C THR A 51 -3.99 2.88 -3.43
N ILE A 52 -5.17 3.18 -3.97
CA ILE A 52 -6.36 2.38 -3.76
C ILE A 52 -6.94 1.92 -5.08
N ASP A 53 -7.20 0.62 -5.19
CA ASP A 53 -7.87 0.03 -6.34
C ASP A 53 -9.17 0.77 -6.66
N ALA A 54 -9.39 1.01 -7.95
CA ALA A 54 -10.51 1.75 -8.48
C ALA A 54 -11.10 1.01 -9.68
N HIS A 55 -12.10 0.16 -9.42
CA HIS A 55 -12.79 -0.61 -10.46
C HIS A 55 -14.13 0.05 -10.80
N GLU A 56 -14.49 -0.04 -12.08
CA GLU A 56 -15.82 0.32 -12.56
C GLU A 56 -16.74 -0.89 -12.47
N GLU A 57 -17.99 -0.65 -12.11
CA GLU A 57 -18.98 -1.71 -12.08
C GLU A 57 -19.18 -2.27 -13.51
N ASN A 58 -19.15 -3.59 -13.62
CA ASN A 58 -19.34 -4.31 -14.91
C ASN A 58 -18.26 -4.06 -15.99
N ASP A 59 -17.06 -3.62 -15.64
CA ASP A 59 -15.94 -3.53 -16.59
C ASP A 59 -15.42 -4.93 -16.97
N VAL A 60 -15.98 -5.50 -18.03
CA VAL A 60 -15.60 -6.83 -18.54
C VAL A 60 -14.23 -6.87 -19.22
N PHE A 61 -13.63 -5.71 -19.48
CA PHE A 61 -12.32 -5.58 -20.15
C PHE A 61 -11.17 -5.55 -19.16
N HIS A 62 -11.45 -5.21 -17.90
CA HIS A 62 -10.42 -5.22 -16.87
C HIS A 62 -9.94 -6.66 -16.62
N PRO A 63 -8.62 -6.93 -16.56
CA PRO A 63 -8.10 -8.29 -16.40
C PRO A 63 -8.60 -8.98 -15.12
N GLU A 64 -8.77 -8.26 -14.03
CA GLU A 64 -9.22 -8.81 -12.76
C GLU A 64 -10.69 -9.23 -12.73
N SER A 65 -11.52 -8.70 -13.64
CA SER A 65 -12.94 -9.11 -13.74
C SER A 65 -13.13 -10.58 -14.09
N LYS A 66 -12.07 -11.24 -14.58
CA LYS A 66 -12.06 -12.68 -14.89
C LYS A 66 -11.47 -13.54 -13.76
N LEU A 67 -10.84 -12.90 -12.78
CA LEU A 67 -10.08 -13.57 -11.71
C LEU A 67 -10.76 -13.46 -10.36
N PHE A 68 -11.45 -12.34 -10.11
CA PHE A 68 -11.99 -11.99 -8.79
C PHE A 68 -13.42 -11.48 -8.89
N PRO A 69 -14.22 -11.60 -7.81
CA PRO A 69 -15.51 -10.92 -7.73
C PRO A 69 -15.31 -9.39 -7.77
N PRO A 70 -16.36 -8.64 -8.15
CA PRO A 70 -16.32 -7.17 -8.11
C PRO A 70 -15.96 -6.67 -6.71
N HIS A 71 -14.93 -5.83 -6.62
CA HIS A 71 -14.41 -5.25 -5.38
C HIS A 71 -13.88 -3.85 -5.64
N ASN A 72 -13.72 -3.07 -4.59
CA ASN A 72 -13.23 -1.68 -4.66
C ASN A 72 -13.91 -0.86 -5.78
N ILE A 73 -15.22 -1.02 -5.94
CA ILE A 73 -15.99 -0.31 -6.96
C ILE A 73 -16.07 1.17 -6.64
N ILE A 74 -15.77 2.01 -7.62
CA ILE A 74 -15.83 3.48 -7.50
C ILE A 74 -17.20 3.91 -6.99
N GLY A 75 -17.20 4.79 -5.97
CA GLY A 75 -18.43 5.31 -5.36
C GLY A 75 -19.05 4.41 -4.28
N THR A 76 -18.43 3.26 -3.96
CA THR A 76 -18.89 2.38 -2.87
C THR A 76 -18.02 2.53 -1.62
N SER A 77 -18.59 2.15 -0.46
CA SER A 77 -17.86 2.12 0.81
C SER A 77 -16.75 1.06 0.87
N GLY A 78 -16.76 0.07 -0.02
CA GLY A 78 -15.71 -0.94 -0.10
C GLY A 78 -14.31 -0.37 -0.30
N ARG A 79 -14.22 0.83 -0.90
CA ARG A 79 -12.96 1.56 -1.11
C ARG A 79 -12.52 2.43 0.07
N ASN A 80 -13.32 2.57 1.10
CA ASN A 80 -12.90 3.31 2.29
C ASN A 80 -11.71 2.60 2.94
N LEU A 81 -10.77 3.36 3.48
CA LEU A 81 -9.69 2.79 4.29
C LEU A 81 -10.28 2.08 5.51
N PHE A 82 -9.63 1.00 5.94
CA PHE A 82 -10.09 0.19 7.07
C PHE A 82 -9.54 0.71 8.42
N GLY A 83 -10.40 0.72 9.43
CA GLY A 83 -10.05 0.95 10.83
C GLY A 83 -9.39 2.30 11.10
N LYS A 84 -8.37 2.31 11.98
CA LYS A 84 -7.66 3.54 12.38
C LYS A 84 -6.98 4.28 11.22
N LEU A 85 -6.71 3.59 10.11
CA LEU A 85 -6.15 4.24 8.93
C LEU A 85 -7.16 5.18 8.26
N ALA A 86 -8.47 4.85 8.35
CA ALA A 86 -9.54 5.74 7.91
C ALA A 86 -9.62 7.00 8.78
N GLU A 87 -9.49 6.86 10.10
CA GLU A 87 -9.44 7.98 11.04
C GLU A 87 -8.25 8.89 10.72
N PHE A 88 -7.06 8.32 10.54
CA PHE A 88 -5.86 9.06 10.13
C PHE A 88 -6.10 9.87 8.86
N TYR A 89 -6.67 9.25 7.82
CA TYR A 89 -6.93 9.95 6.57
C TYR A 89 -7.94 11.08 6.74
N GLN A 90 -9.00 10.88 7.51
CA GLN A 90 -10.00 11.93 7.79
C GLN A 90 -9.37 13.14 8.51
N GLU A 91 -8.44 12.90 9.43
CA GLU A 91 -7.76 13.95 10.18
C GLU A 91 -6.73 14.72 9.34
N HIS A 92 -6.13 14.08 8.33
CA HIS A 92 -4.98 14.62 7.59
C HIS A 92 -5.22 14.79 6.08
N ALA A 93 -6.42 14.54 5.56
CA ALA A 93 -6.71 14.60 4.11
C ALA A 93 -6.40 15.96 3.47
N ASP A 94 -6.45 17.04 4.24
CA ASP A 94 -6.14 18.40 3.77
C ASP A 94 -4.65 18.78 3.94
N ASP A 95 -3.82 17.91 4.54
CA ASP A 95 -2.36 18.15 4.63
C ASP A 95 -1.72 17.96 3.25
N SER A 96 -0.87 18.90 2.86
CA SER A 96 -0.18 18.91 1.56
C SER A 96 0.77 17.72 1.32
N ARG A 97 1.00 16.90 2.33
CA ARG A 97 1.82 15.68 2.27
C ARG A 97 1.00 14.39 2.19
N VAL A 98 -0.33 14.47 2.27
CA VAL A 98 -1.22 13.30 2.27
C VAL A 98 -2.00 13.25 0.96
N PHE A 99 -1.93 12.12 0.26
CA PHE A 99 -2.51 11.94 -1.06
C PHE A 99 -3.36 10.70 -1.13
N TRP A 100 -4.54 10.83 -1.71
CA TRP A 100 -5.34 9.71 -2.20
C TRP A 100 -5.09 9.53 -3.69
N MET A 101 -4.82 8.30 -4.12
CA MET A 101 -4.57 7.98 -5.52
C MET A 101 -5.33 6.73 -5.94
N ASP A 102 -6.13 6.86 -6.96
CA ASP A 102 -6.79 5.74 -7.61
C ASP A 102 -5.80 5.01 -8.52
N LYS A 103 -5.77 3.68 -8.42
CA LYS A 103 -5.01 2.81 -9.33
C LYS A 103 -5.94 1.75 -9.92
N ARG A 104 -5.64 1.28 -11.13
CA ARG A 104 -6.45 0.27 -11.84
C ARG A 104 -5.73 -1.07 -11.96
N HIS A 105 -4.48 -1.15 -11.58
CA HIS A 105 -3.65 -2.34 -11.67
C HIS A 105 -2.98 -2.62 -10.34
N TYR A 106 -2.39 -3.80 -10.17
CA TYR A 106 -1.74 -4.20 -8.92
C TYR A 106 -0.69 -3.19 -8.47
N SER A 107 0.17 -2.75 -9.40
CA SER A 107 1.20 -1.76 -9.07
C SER A 107 0.62 -0.35 -8.91
N ALA A 108 1.02 0.33 -7.85
CA ALA A 108 0.70 1.72 -7.61
C ALA A 108 1.29 2.68 -8.67
N PHE A 109 2.30 2.25 -9.42
CA PHE A 109 2.91 3.04 -10.49
C PHE A 109 2.23 2.85 -11.84
N SER A 110 1.56 1.72 -12.05
CA SER A 110 1.03 1.35 -13.35
C SER A 110 -0.18 2.19 -13.74
N GLY A 111 0.00 3.08 -14.72
CA GLY A 111 -1.07 3.96 -15.24
C GLY A 111 -1.48 5.09 -14.31
N THR A 112 -0.65 5.42 -13.31
CA THR A 112 -0.87 6.53 -12.36
C THR A 112 0.19 7.62 -12.55
N ASP A 113 -0.01 8.76 -11.90
CA ASP A 113 0.99 9.83 -11.83
C ASP A 113 1.90 9.75 -10.58
N LEU A 114 1.96 8.57 -9.91
CA LEU A 114 2.73 8.41 -8.68
C LEU A 114 4.21 8.76 -8.86
N ASP A 115 4.88 8.24 -9.90
CA ASP A 115 6.29 8.53 -10.16
C ASP A 115 6.52 10.03 -10.38
N ILE A 116 5.64 10.70 -11.12
CA ILE A 116 5.71 12.15 -11.35
C ILE A 116 5.66 12.89 -10.02
N ARG A 117 4.66 12.58 -9.17
CA ARG A 117 4.49 13.24 -7.87
C ARG A 117 5.67 13.00 -6.92
N LEU A 118 6.22 11.80 -6.91
CA LEU A 118 7.39 11.46 -6.09
C LEU A 118 8.62 12.25 -6.56
N ARG A 119 8.88 12.33 -7.87
CA ARG A 119 10.00 13.08 -8.45
C ARG A 119 9.90 14.57 -8.17
N GLU A 120 8.72 15.17 -8.34
CA GLU A 120 8.48 16.59 -8.05
C GLU A 120 8.83 16.95 -6.59
N ARG A 121 8.74 15.98 -5.68
CA ARG A 121 9.02 16.15 -4.24
C ARG A 121 10.42 15.72 -3.83
N GLY A 122 11.25 15.33 -4.79
CA GLY A 122 12.60 14.86 -4.53
C GLY A 122 12.67 13.57 -3.72
N VAL A 123 11.59 12.76 -3.78
CA VAL A 123 11.55 11.44 -3.12
C VAL A 123 12.43 10.47 -3.87
N ASP A 124 13.32 9.80 -3.16
CA ASP A 124 14.19 8.75 -3.67
C ASP A 124 13.98 7.40 -2.98
N THR A 125 13.25 7.39 -1.87
CA THR A 125 12.99 6.21 -1.05
C THR A 125 11.49 6.04 -0.84
N VAL A 126 10.98 4.86 -1.17
CA VAL A 126 9.57 4.48 -0.92
C VAL A 126 9.48 3.44 0.19
N ILE A 127 8.56 3.66 1.12
CA ILE A 127 8.24 2.76 2.22
C ILE A 127 6.91 2.10 1.90
N LEU A 128 6.89 0.78 1.75
CA LEU A 128 5.72 0.04 1.32
C LEU A 128 5.00 -0.64 2.50
N THR A 129 3.69 -0.45 2.56
CA THR A 129 2.77 -1.09 3.50
C THR A 129 1.49 -1.52 2.77
N GLY A 130 0.67 -2.35 3.39
CA GLY A 130 -0.65 -2.73 2.85
C GLY A 130 -0.78 -4.17 2.42
N VAL A 131 -1.69 -4.43 1.49
CA VAL A 131 -2.10 -5.77 1.06
C VAL A 131 -2.25 -5.85 -0.47
N LEU A 132 -2.10 -7.05 -1.09
CA LEU A 132 -1.47 -8.23 -0.51
C LEU A 132 0.04 -8.18 -0.76
N THR A 133 0.83 -8.71 0.17
CA THR A 133 2.30 -8.70 0.08
C THR A 133 2.82 -9.24 -1.25
N ASP A 134 2.22 -10.33 -1.73
CA ASP A 134 2.61 -11.09 -2.94
C ASP A 134 1.92 -10.61 -4.22
N ILE A 135 1.01 -9.64 -4.14
CA ILE A 135 0.30 -9.09 -5.30
C ILE A 135 0.59 -7.59 -5.42
N CYS A 136 -0.26 -6.71 -4.88
CA CYS A 136 -0.14 -5.28 -5.12
C CYS A 136 1.15 -4.69 -4.54
N VAL A 137 1.58 -5.14 -3.35
CA VAL A 137 2.84 -4.68 -2.75
C VAL A 137 4.04 -5.16 -3.57
N LEU A 138 4.04 -6.44 -4.00
CA LEU A 138 5.13 -6.99 -4.83
C LEU A 138 5.25 -6.28 -6.17
N HIS A 139 4.13 -6.09 -6.89
CA HIS A 139 4.16 -5.41 -8.19
C HIS A 139 4.59 -3.95 -8.05
N THR A 140 4.15 -3.26 -7.00
CA THR A 140 4.60 -1.90 -6.70
C THR A 140 6.11 -1.85 -6.42
N ALA A 141 6.63 -2.81 -5.66
CA ALA A 141 8.07 -2.90 -5.37
C ALA A 141 8.91 -3.17 -6.62
N ILE A 142 8.42 -4.04 -7.55
CA ILE A 142 9.09 -4.32 -8.82
C ILE A 142 9.18 -3.05 -9.68
N ASP A 143 8.08 -2.30 -9.79
CA ASP A 143 8.09 -1.06 -10.55
C ASP A 143 8.96 0.02 -9.88
N ALA A 144 8.91 0.14 -8.55
CA ALA A 144 9.81 1.03 -7.81
C ALA A 144 11.29 0.71 -8.08
N TYR A 145 11.64 -0.58 -8.11
CA TYR A 145 12.99 -1.04 -8.46
C TYR A 145 13.37 -0.63 -9.89
N ASN A 146 12.51 -0.88 -10.86
CA ASN A 146 12.75 -0.53 -12.26
C ASN A 146 12.88 0.98 -12.48
N LEU A 147 12.18 1.79 -11.67
CA LEU A 147 12.25 3.26 -11.68
C LEU A 147 13.43 3.82 -10.87
N GLY A 148 14.19 2.98 -10.17
CA GLY A 148 15.42 3.35 -9.46
C GLY A 148 15.20 3.91 -8.06
N TYR A 149 14.05 3.65 -7.43
CA TYR A 149 13.81 4.01 -6.02
C TYR A 149 14.55 3.08 -5.07
N GLN A 150 14.97 3.64 -3.92
CA GLN A 150 15.28 2.84 -2.75
C GLN A 150 13.97 2.30 -2.15
N ILE A 151 13.96 1.04 -1.77
CA ILE A 151 12.73 0.37 -1.31
C ILE A 151 12.91 -0.08 0.15
N GLU A 152 11.97 0.31 0.98
CA GLU A 152 11.82 -0.14 2.36
C GLU A 152 10.46 -0.83 2.48
N VAL A 153 10.41 -2.05 3.02
CA VAL A 153 9.13 -2.77 3.27
C VAL A 153 9.01 -3.02 4.76
N VAL A 154 7.90 -2.59 5.36
CA VAL A 154 7.66 -2.76 6.79
C VAL A 154 6.97 -4.09 7.02
N LYS A 155 7.73 -5.11 7.45
CA LYS A 155 7.24 -6.49 7.60
C LYS A 155 5.94 -6.62 8.39
N PRO A 156 5.79 -6.01 9.58
CA PRO A 156 4.55 -6.12 10.35
C PRO A 156 3.37 -5.32 9.77
N ALA A 157 3.58 -4.52 8.72
CA ALA A 157 2.57 -3.70 8.08
C ALA A 157 2.23 -4.14 6.64
N VAL A 158 2.59 -5.37 6.28
CA VAL A 158 2.18 -6.05 5.04
C VAL A 158 1.65 -7.44 5.34
N ALA A 159 0.63 -7.88 4.61
CA ALA A 159 0.04 -9.20 4.81
C ALA A 159 -0.38 -9.85 3.49
N SER A 160 -0.43 -11.17 3.48
CA SER A 160 -1.01 -11.98 2.42
C SER A 160 -1.92 -13.06 3.00
N ILE A 161 -2.83 -13.59 2.19
CA ILE A 161 -3.71 -14.70 2.57
C ILE A 161 -2.91 -15.98 2.81
N TRP A 162 -1.88 -16.23 1.98
CA TRP A 162 -1.09 -17.45 1.97
C TRP A 162 0.27 -17.21 2.62
N PRO A 163 0.58 -17.87 3.75
CA PRO A 163 1.87 -17.69 4.44
C PRO A 163 3.09 -17.96 3.55
N GLU A 164 3.01 -18.96 2.67
CA GLU A 164 4.09 -19.29 1.73
C GLU A 164 4.32 -18.19 0.69
N ASN A 165 3.25 -17.57 0.17
CA ASN A 165 3.35 -16.46 -0.77
C ASN A 165 3.91 -15.22 -0.10
N HIS A 166 3.47 -14.96 1.15
CA HIS A 166 4.02 -13.87 1.96
C HIS A 166 5.53 -14.04 2.17
N ALA A 167 5.95 -15.23 2.58
CA ALA A 167 7.37 -15.54 2.80
C ALA A 167 8.18 -15.43 1.50
N PHE A 168 7.64 -15.91 0.38
CA PHE A 168 8.25 -15.75 -0.95
C PHE A 168 8.44 -14.27 -1.30
N ALA A 169 7.39 -13.45 -1.15
CA ALA A 169 7.46 -12.03 -1.49
C ALA A 169 8.49 -11.28 -0.62
N LEU A 170 8.53 -11.55 0.69
CA LEU A 170 9.55 -10.97 1.58
C LEU A 170 10.97 -11.37 1.16
N GLY A 171 11.16 -12.63 0.78
CA GLY A 171 12.44 -13.11 0.22
C GLY A 171 12.79 -12.40 -1.10
N HIS A 172 11.81 -12.21 -1.98
CA HIS A 172 12.00 -11.52 -3.26
C HIS A 172 12.37 -10.04 -3.09
N PHE A 173 11.69 -9.33 -2.20
CA PHE A 173 12.05 -7.95 -1.87
C PHE A 173 13.52 -7.82 -1.47
N LYS A 174 13.96 -8.67 -0.54
CA LYS A 174 15.31 -8.61 -0.01
C LYS A 174 16.37 -9.05 -1.02
N ASN A 175 16.18 -10.22 -1.63
CA ASN A 175 17.23 -10.90 -2.36
C ASN A 175 17.28 -10.51 -3.85
N THR A 176 16.14 -10.06 -4.42
CA THR A 176 16.04 -9.74 -5.84
C THR A 176 15.95 -8.24 -6.07
N LEU A 177 15.18 -7.51 -5.25
CA LEU A 177 15.00 -6.07 -5.42
C LEU A 177 15.93 -5.25 -4.53
N GLY A 178 16.72 -5.88 -3.65
CA GLY A 178 17.61 -5.17 -2.73
C GLY A 178 16.90 -4.30 -1.68
N ALA A 179 15.61 -4.55 -1.46
CA ALA A 179 14.82 -3.80 -0.50
C ALA A 179 15.25 -4.06 0.94
N LYS A 180 15.16 -3.02 1.78
CA LYS A 180 15.32 -3.16 3.21
C LYS A 180 14.01 -3.64 3.82
N LEU A 181 14.07 -4.75 4.57
CA LEU A 181 12.95 -5.21 5.37
C LEU A 181 13.05 -4.60 6.76
N LEU A 182 12.08 -3.75 7.09
CA LEU A 182 12.05 -3.03 8.36
C LEU A 182 11.09 -3.71 9.34
N ASP A 183 11.46 -3.73 10.61
CA ASP A 183 10.55 -3.90 11.72
C ASP A 183 9.96 -2.54 12.13
N GLU A 184 8.83 -2.52 12.80
CA GLU A 184 8.13 -1.30 13.19
C GLU A 184 9.01 -0.30 13.96
N ASN A 185 9.94 -0.80 14.78
CA ASN A 185 10.83 0.03 15.59
C ASN A 185 11.95 0.72 14.78
N LEU A 186 12.27 0.23 13.59
CA LEU A 186 13.31 0.84 12.73
C LEU A 186 12.86 2.12 12.00
N LEU A 187 11.59 2.51 12.16
CA LEU A 187 11.10 3.83 11.74
C LEU A 187 11.37 4.90 12.81
N GLU A 188 11.93 4.55 13.98
CA GLU A 188 12.34 5.52 14.99
C GLU A 188 13.52 6.35 14.45
N ILE A 189 13.40 7.67 14.64
CA ILE A 189 14.44 8.65 14.30
C ILE A 189 15.67 8.30 15.15
N THR A 190 16.72 7.80 14.52
CA THR A 190 18.05 7.94 15.10
C THR A 190 18.44 9.41 14.91
N GLU A 191 18.47 10.15 16.00
CA GLU A 191 19.02 11.51 16.06
C GLU A 191 20.44 11.59 15.47
#